data_9cd30477646067c357370f7634e8537b
#
_entry.id   9cd30477646067c357370f7634e8537b
#
_cell.length_a   1.000
_cell.length_b   1.000
_cell.length_c   1.000
_cell.angle_alpha   90.00
_cell.angle_beta   90.00
_cell.angle_gamma   90.00
#
_symmetry.space_group_name_H-M   'P 1'
#
loop_
_entity.id
_entity.type
_entity.pdbx_description
1 polymer ?
#
loop_
_entity_poly.entity_id
_entity_poly.type
_entity_poly.pdbx_seq_one_letter_code
_entity_poly.pdbx_strand_id
1 'polypeptide(L)'
;MNEESNNSSASSSGDSNPCPICLGPIVQDSYLDKCFHKFCYSCIVQWTKVVAGRHSHPPSSVKCPLCKTENLTIIHGYDGSSFQQHHINQDFGYSFILTRAHKYRLQCYYTEPGIINDIFNASRFWKSHKYLQPNRWLQSWLRREIQALLQEEDVDIIVHHILGVIDSSLTRNEQKYHQKVPETKQEDVKALVSNAANPFLGARTDRFVKELELFLASGLNIEAYDAAYMQRLGWISPGVSSEASKEALNERTTVIPYLYIFDDDSDGPD
;
A
#
# COMPACT_ATOMS: atom_id res chain seq x y z
N MET A 1 8.35 -32.35 53.18
CA MET A 1 7.11 -31.88 52.55
C MET A 1 7.51 -30.69 51.70
N ASN A 2 7.78 -30.93 50.44
CA ASN A 2 8.21 -29.94 49.46
C ASN A 2 7.00 -29.63 48.56
N GLU A 3 6.50 -28.41 48.60
CA GLU A 3 5.50 -27.92 47.68
C GLU A 3 6.21 -27.25 46.50
N GLU A 4 6.20 -27.92 45.36
CA GLU A 4 6.61 -27.38 44.07
C GLU A 4 5.53 -26.46 43.54
N SER A 5 5.83 -25.16 43.50
CA SER A 5 4.98 -24.18 42.83
C SER A 5 5.22 -24.24 41.31
N ASN A 6 4.34 -24.90 40.63
CA ASN A 6 4.30 -24.90 39.15
C ASN A 6 3.81 -23.53 38.64
N ASN A 7 4.75 -22.73 38.18
CA ASN A 7 4.46 -21.48 37.48
C ASN A 7 4.30 -21.76 35.97
N SER A 8 3.09 -22.13 35.59
CA SER A 8 2.73 -22.28 34.18
C SER A 8 2.52 -20.88 33.54
N SER A 9 3.58 -20.38 32.96
CA SER A 9 3.50 -19.23 32.04
C SER A 9 2.64 -19.63 30.83
N ALA A 10 1.38 -19.20 30.86
CA ALA A 10 0.50 -19.27 29.72
C ALA A 10 1.01 -18.33 28.63
N SER A 11 1.73 -18.89 27.65
CA SER A 11 1.98 -18.21 26.36
C SER A 11 0.65 -18.05 25.64
N SER A 12 0.09 -16.85 25.68
CA SER A 12 -1.03 -16.45 24.84
C SER A 12 -0.54 -16.43 23.39
N SER A 13 -0.71 -17.56 22.69
CA SER A 13 -0.70 -17.59 21.24
C SER A 13 -1.94 -16.83 20.76
N GLY A 14 -1.77 -15.51 20.56
CA GLY A 14 -2.81 -14.67 19.97
C GLY A 14 -3.08 -15.17 18.55
N ASP A 15 -4.29 -15.67 18.32
CA ASP A 15 -4.86 -15.87 16.99
C ASP A 15 -4.88 -14.52 16.27
N SER A 16 -3.77 -14.16 15.63
CA SER A 16 -3.67 -12.96 14.82
C SER A 16 -4.21 -13.25 13.42
N ASN A 17 -5.55 -13.31 13.31
CA ASN A 17 -6.18 -13.34 12.00
C ASN A 17 -5.72 -12.13 11.20
N PRO A 18 -5.27 -12.31 9.95
CA PRO A 18 -4.84 -11.21 9.10
C PRO A 18 -6.00 -10.25 8.82
N CYS A 19 -5.68 -9.00 8.56
CA CYS A 19 -6.68 -8.03 8.14
C CYS A 19 -7.33 -8.47 6.83
N PRO A 20 -8.67 -8.63 6.77
CA PRO A 20 -9.35 -9.11 5.55
C PRO A 20 -9.25 -8.16 4.35
N ILE A 21 -8.79 -6.93 4.56
CA ILE A 21 -8.65 -5.93 3.49
C ILE A 21 -7.24 -5.97 2.89
N CYS A 22 -6.19 -5.89 3.71
CA CYS A 22 -4.81 -5.86 3.21
C CYS A 22 -4.11 -7.23 3.26
N LEU A 23 -4.75 -8.24 3.85
CA LEU A 23 -4.25 -9.61 4.03
C LEU A 23 -2.95 -9.73 4.83
N GLY A 24 -2.52 -8.62 5.45
CA GLY A 24 -1.37 -8.56 6.34
C GLY A 24 -1.75 -8.59 7.82
N PRO A 25 -0.77 -8.60 8.72
CA PRO A 25 -1.02 -8.52 10.15
C PRO A 25 -1.74 -7.21 10.50
N ILE A 26 -2.62 -7.27 11.50
CA ILE A 26 -3.34 -6.08 11.95
C ILE A 26 -2.39 -5.21 12.78
N VAL A 27 -2.12 -4.00 12.30
CA VAL A 27 -1.15 -3.07 12.93
C VAL A 27 -1.84 -2.17 13.97
N GLN A 28 -3.03 -1.69 13.65
CA GLN A 28 -3.90 -0.91 14.54
C GLN A 28 -5.26 -1.56 14.57
N ASP A 29 -5.60 -2.14 15.71
CA ASP A 29 -6.88 -2.81 15.89
C ASP A 29 -8.02 -1.81 15.75
N SER A 30 -8.98 -2.12 14.88
CA SER A 30 -10.23 -1.38 14.77
C SER A 30 -11.39 -2.31 14.51
N TYR A 31 -12.57 -1.91 14.94
CA TYR A 31 -13.78 -2.69 14.91
C TYR A 31 -14.94 -1.85 14.37
N LEU A 32 -15.80 -2.45 13.59
CA LEU A 32 -17.06 -1.81 13.20
C LEU A 32 -18.08 -1.92 14.35
N ASP A 33 -18.85 -0.86 14.61
CA ASP A 33 -19.67 -0.69 15.82
C ASP A 33 -20.78 -1.73 16.01
N LYS A 34 -21.36 -2.26 14.93
CA LYS A 34 -22.47 -3.21 15.02
C LYS A 34 -22.09 -4.67 14.83
N CYS A 35 -21.10 -4.94 14.00
CA CYS A 35 -20.73 -6.33 13.68
C CYS A 35 -19.42 -6.78 14.30
N PHE A 36 -18.65 -5.88 14.89
CA PHE A 36 -17.38 -6.11 15.57
C PHE A 36 -16.32 -6.86 14.73
N HIS A 37 -16.48 -6.89 13.42
CA HIS A 37 -15.42 -7.40 12.54
C HIS A 37 -14.20 -6.51 12.62
N LYS A 38 -13.03 -7.17 12.70
CA LYS A 38 -11.74 -6.57 12.97
C LYS A 38 -10.95 -6.29 11.69
N PHE A 39 -10.33 -5.10 11.63
CA PHE A 39 -9.52 -4.63 10.50
C PHE A 39 -8.35 -3.78 11.00
N CYS A 40 -7.35 -3.51 10.16
CA CYS A 40 -6.49 -2.35 10.38
C CYS A 40 -7.31 -1.06 10.30
N TYR A 41 -7.05 -0.12 11.19
CA TYR A 41 -7.77 1.17 11.18
C TYR A 41 -7.67 1.89 9.84
N SER A 42 -6.46 2.03 9.28
CA SER A 42 -6.27 2.64 7.97
C SER A 42 -7.02 1.92 6.85
N CYS A 43 -7.09 0.59 6.89
CA CYS A 43 -7.77 -0.19 5.87
C CYS A 43 -9.29 0.02 5.89
N ILE A 44 -9.90 0.03 7.07
CA ILE A 44 -11.36 0.21 7.16
C ILE A 44 -11.76 1.65 6.89
N VAL A 45 -10.97 2.66 7.29
CA VAL A 45 -11.20 4.05 6.91
C VAL A 45 -11.11 4.24 5.39
N GLN A 46 -10.13 3.62 4.73
CA GLN A 46 -10.07 3.64 3.27
C GLN A 46 -11.26 2.97 2.60
N TRP A 47 -11.73 1.86 3.17
CA TRP A 47 -12.94 1.20 2.69
C TRP A 47 -14.15 2.14 2.75
N THR A 48 -14.32 2.90 3.85
CA THR A 48 -15.42 3.88 3.95
C THR A 48 -15.33 4.95 2.88
N LYS A 49 -14.13 5.49 2.62
CA LYS A 49 -13.89 6.49 1.58
C LYS A 49 -14.20 5.97 0.18
N VAL A 50 -13.78 4.76 -0.15
CA VAL A 50 -14.05 4.11 -1.44
C VAL A 50 -15.55 3.90 -1.65
N VAL A 51 -16.26 3.41 -0.63
CA VAL A 51 -17.72 3.21 -0.71
C VAL A 51 -18.44 4.55 -0.85
N ALA A 52 -17.99 5.57 -0.13
CA ALA A 52 -18.57 6.91 -0.20
C ALA A 52 -18.40 7.58 -1.56
N GLY A 53 -17.25 7.42 -2.18
CA GLY A 53 -16.97 8.00 -3.51
C GLY A 53 -17.87 7.47 -4.64
N ARG A 54 -18.70 6.45 -4.37
CA ARG A 54 -19.70 5.91 -5.31
C ARG A 54 -21.08 6.55 -5.19
N HIS A 55 -21.28 7.37 -4.19
CA HIS A 55 -22.58 8.00 -3.92
C HIS A 55 -22.48 9.51 -4.12
N SER A 56 -23.49 10.09 -4.76
CA SER A 56 -23.59 11.55 -4.95
C SER A 56 -23.68 12.33 -3.64
N HIS A 57 -24.02 11.66 -2.54
CA HIS A 57 -24.06 12.21 -1.20
C HIS A 57 -23.27 11.31 -0.23
N PRO A 58 -22.55 11.89 0.76
CA PRO A 58 -21.82 11.11 1.73
C PRO A 58 -22.78 10.17 2.50
N PRO A 59 -22.49 8.85 2.51
CA PRO A 59 -23.33 7.92 3.25
C PRO A 59 -23.13 8.13 4.76
N SER A 60 -24.23 8.03 5.52
CA SER A 60 -24.17 8.04 6.98
C SER A 60 -23.74 6.71 7.58
N SER A 61 -23.65 5.66 6.77
CA SER A 61 -23.28 4.29 7.17
C SER A 61 -22.42 3.61 6.12
N VAL A 62 -21.66 2.60 6.53
CA VAL A 62 -20.89 1.75 5.62
C VAL A 62 -21.25 0.27 5.83
N LYS A 63 -21.31 -0.48 4.74
CA LYS A 63 -21.48 -1.94 4.81
C LYS A 63 -20.14 -2.61 5.11
N CYS A 64 -20.14 -3.49 6.12
CA CYS A 64 -18.98 -4.30 6.45
C CYS A 64 -18.49 -5.10 5.22
N PRO A 65 -17.19 -5.12 4.91
CA PRO A 65 -16.66 -5.94 3.82
C PRO A 65 -17.00 -7.42 3.94
N LEU A 66 -17.05 -7.94 5.18
CA LEU A 66 -17.27 -9.36 5.45
C LEU A 66 -18.76 -9.73 5.50
N CYS A 67 -19.51 -9.15 6.42
CA CYS A 67 -20.90 -9.57 6.68
C CYS A 67 -21.97 -8.66 6.09
N LYS A 68 -21.60 -7.57 5.42
CA LYS A 68 -22.50 -6.59 4.79
C LYS A 68 -23.44 -5.85 5.76
N THR A 69 -23.26 -6.03 7.07
CA THR A 69 -24.01 -5.26 8.09
C THR A 69 -23.64 -3.78 7.97
N GLU A 70 -24.64 -2.91 8.05
CA GLU A 70 -24.44 -1.46 8.06
C GLU A 70 -23.92 -0.97 9.40
N ASN A 71 -22.86 -0.17 9.39
CA ASN A 71 -22.19 0.37 10.56
C ASN A 71 -22.09 1.89 10.44
N LEU A 72 -22.10 2.59 11.58
CA LEU A 72 -22.08 4.06 11.66
C LEU A 72 -20.74 4.60 12.12
N THR A 73 -20.00 3.79 12.89
CA THR A 73 -18.72 4.19 13.48
C THR A 73 -17.68 3.07 13.42
N ILE A 74 -16.43 3.49 13.45
CA ILE A 74 -15.25 2.62 13.60
C ILE A 74 -14.70 2.85 15.01
N ILE A 75 -14.61 1.81 15.80
CA ILE A 75 -14.03 1.82 17.15
C ILE A 75 -12.55 1.49 17.00
N HIS A 76 -11.67 2.30 17.56
CA HIS A 76 -10.22 2.10 17.49
C HIS A 76 -9.50 2.66 18.71
N GLY A 77 -8.17 2.41 18.84
CA GLY A 77 -7.34 2.98 19.89
C GLY A 77 -7.72 2.51 21.28
N TYR A 78 -8.18 1.25 21.43
CA TYR A 78 -8.50 0.69 22.73
C TYR A 78 -7.24 0.45 23.56
N ASP A 79 -7.17 1.04 24.75
CA ASP A 79 -6.04 0.98 25.69
C ASP A 79 -6.32 0.16 26.96
N GLY A 80 -7.44 -0.55 27.00
CA GLY A 80 -7.90 -1.31 28.17
C GLY A 80 -8.94 -0.58 29.04
N SER A 81 -9.06 0.74 28.90
CA SER A 81 -9.96 1.57 29.69
C SER A 81 -10.83 2.51 28.82
N SER A 82 -10.28 2.95 27.70
CA SER A 82 -10.93 3.88 26.78
C SER A 82 -10.79 3.43 25.34
N PHE A 83 -11.59 4.00 24.46
CA PHE A 83 -11.50 3.81 23.02
C PHE A 83 -11.91 5.09 22.31
N GLN A 84 -11.50 5.22 21.06
CA GLN A 84 -11.89 6.32 20.17
C GLN A 84 -12.95 5.84 19.18
N GLN A 85 -13.85 6.73 18.81
CA GLN A 85 -14.88 6.50 17.79
C GLN A 85 -14.64 7.42 16.60
N HIS A 86 -14.55 6.82 15.43
CA HIS A 86 -14.49 7.53 14.16
C HIS A 86 -15.84 7.41 13.46
N HIS A 87 -16.54 8.52 13.33
CA HIS A 87 -17.86 8.55 12.67
C HIS A 87 -17.68 8.58 11.15
N ILE A 88 -18.36 7.66 10.47
CA ILE A 88 -18.24 7.48 9.01
C ILE A 88 -18.61 8.73 8.22
N ASN A 89 -19.49 9.57 8.74
CA ASN A 89 -19.93 10.82 8.10
C ASN A 89 -18.95 12.01 8.28
N GLN A 90 -17.92 11.89 9.10
CA GLN A 90 -16.98 12.99 9.36
C GLN A 90 -15.92 13.18 8.27
N ASP A 91 -15.63 12.13 7.49
CA ASP A 91 -14.55 12.12 6.51
C ASP A 91 -14.91 12.72 5.14
N PHE A 92 -16.16 13.14 4.94
CA PHE A 92 -16.63 13.49 3.59
C PHE A 92 -16.47 14.97 3.21
N GLY A 93 -15.74 15.76 4.00
CA GLY A 93 -15.51 17.17 3.69
C GLY A 93 -14.63 17.41 2.46
N TYR A 94 -13.64 16.56 2.21
CA TYR A 94 -12.74 16.62 1.04
C TYR A 94 -12.23 15.22 0.72
N SER A 95 -12.95 14.49 -0.11
CA SER A 95 -12.45 13.23 -0.65
C SER A 95 -11.40 13.54 -1.72
N PHE A 96 -10.16 13.13 -1.49
CA PHE A 96 -9.12 13.16 -2.52
C PHE A 96 -9.56 12.29 -3.70
N ILE A 97 -9.77 12.92 -4.86
CA ILE A 97 -10.17 12.22 -6.07
C ILE A 97 -8.94 11.54 -6.65
N LEU A 98 -8.88 10.22 -6.52
CA LEU A 98 -7.84 9.41 -7.13
C LEU A 98 -7.86 9.59 -8.65
N THR A 99 -6.77 10.10 -9.19
CA THR A 99 -6.57 10.14 -10.65
C THR A 99 -6.43 8.71 -11.19
N ARG A 100 -6.57 8.55 -12.51
CA ARG A 100 -6.33 7.27 -13.18
C ARG A 100 -4.96 6.67 -12.83
N ALA A 101 -3.92 7.51 -12.72
CA ALA A 101 -2.60 7.07 -12.33
C ALA A 101 -2.56 6.52 -10.89
N HIS A 102 -3.26 7.15 -9.93
CA HIS A 102 -3.37 6.65 -8.56
C HIS A 102 -4.12 5.32 -8.51
N LYS A 103 -5.27 5.21 -9.20
CA LYS A 103 -6.05 3.96 -9.28
C LYS A 103 -5.20 2.82 -9.85
N TYR A 104 -4.49 3.08 -10.95
CA TYR A 104 -3.56 2.13 -11.55
C TYR A 104 -2.47 1.68 -10.56
N ARG A 105 -1.80 2.63 -9.89
CA ARG A 105 -0.76 2.27 -8.92
C ARG A 105 -1.32 1.49 -7.74
N LEU A 106 -2.49 1.87 -7.26
CA LEU A 106 -3.16 1.10 -6.20
C LEU A 106 -3.39 -0.36 -6.63
N GLN A 107 -3.84 -0.60 -7.87
CA GLN A 107 -3.98 -1.97 -8.41
C GLN A 107 -2.67 -2.75 -8.40
N CYS A 108 -1.54 -2.09 -8.72
CA CYS A 108 -0.23 -2.75 -8.69
C CYS A 108 0.13 -3.30 -7.30
N TYR A 109 -0.33 -2.67 -6.22
CA TYR A 109 -0.10 -3.16 -4.85
C TYR A 109 -0.90 -4.41 -4.49
N TYR A 110 -1.96 -4.71 -5.24
CA TYR A 110 -2.77 -5.91 -5.05
C TYR A 110 -2.41 -7.05 -6.01
N THR A 111 -1.50 -6.82 -6.95
CA THR A 111 -0.99 -7.89 -7.83
C THR A 111 0.13 -8.69 -7.14
N GLU A 112 0.33 -9.93 -7.56
CA GLU A 112 1.36 -10.79 -7.01
C GLU A 112 2.78 -10.19 -7.19
N PRO A 113 3.60 -10.13 -6.14
CA PRO A 113 4.92 -9.48 -6.18
C PRO A 113 5.91 -10.09 -7.17
N GLY A 114 5.72 -11.36 -7.55
CA GLY A 114 6.68 -12.13 -8.35
C GLY A 114 6.76 -11.74 -9.82
N ILE A 115 5.70 -11.18 -10.39
CA ILE A 115 5.56 -10.98 -11.84
C ILE A 115 6.53 -9.91 -12.39
N ILE A 116 7.00 -8.99 -11.56
CA ILE A 116 7.75 -7.80 -11.98
C ILE A 116 9.22 -7.83 -11.60
N ASN A 117 9.62 -8.72 -10.70
CA ASN A 117 11.01 -8.81 -10.24
C ASN A 117 12.02 -9.02 -11.38
N ASP A 118 11.60 -9.59 -12.50
CA ASP A 118 12.45 -9.93 -13.61
C ASP A 118 12.68 -8.77 -14.59
N ILE A 119 11.86 -7.69 -14.52
CA ILE A 119 11.99 -6.55 -15.45
C ILE A 119 13.19 -5.70 -15.09
N PHE A 120 13.37 -5.41 -13.82
CA PHE A 120 14.41 -4.51 -13.32
C PHE A 120 15.37 -5.26 -12.41
N ASN A 121 16.63 -5.28 -12.78
CA ASN A 121 17.67 -6.00 -12.04
C ASN A 121 18.13 -5.17 -10.82
N ALA A 122 17.40 -5.28 -9.69
CA ALA A 122 17.72 -4.61 -8.45
C ALA A 122 19.14 -4.98 -7.95
N SER A 123 19.55 -6.24 -8.08
CA SER A 123 20.91 -6.67 -7.69
C SER A 123 21.99 -5.93 -8.47
N ARG A 124 21.80 -5.75 -9.78
CA ARG A 124 22.74 -4.99 -10.62
C ARG A 124 22.79 -3.51 -10.22
N PHE A 125 21.64 -2.92 -9.88
CA PHE A 125 21.56 -1.54 -9.41
C PHE A 125 22.43 -1.31 -8.16
N TRP A 126 22.33 -2.20 -7.17
CA TRP A 126 23.12 -2.11 -5.95
C TRP A 126 24.61 -2.39 -6.21
N LYS A 127 24.95 -3.45 -6.95
CA LYS A 127 26.33 -3.83 -7.28
C LYS A 127 27.07 -2.78 -8.11
N SER A 128 26.38 -2.07 -8.98
CA SER A 128 26.96 -1.02 -9.82
C SER A 128 27.00 0.35 -9.17
N HIS A 129 26.61 0.46 -7.89
CA HIS A 129 26.55 1.72 -7.12
C HIS A 129 25.69 2.82 -7.78
N LYS A 130 24.74 2.45 -8.62
CA LYS A 130 23.82 3.41 -9.28
C LYS A 130 22.96 4.19 -8.27
N TYR A 131 22.78 3.67 -7.08
CA TYR A 131 22.08 4.35 -6.00
C TYR A 131 22.74 5.66 -5.53
N LEU A 132 24.02 5.90 -5.88
CA LEU A 132 24.72 7.16 -5.62
C LEU A 132 24.29 8.28 -6.58
N GLN A 133 23.63 7.94 -7.69
CA GLN A 133 23.15 8.94 -8.64
C GLN A 133 21.80 9.49 -8.19
N PRO A 134 21.61 10.82 -8.12
CA PRO A 134 20.34 11.41 -7.71
C PRO A 134 19.24 11.05 -8.69
N ASN A 135 18.13 10.55 -8.17
CA ASN A 135 16.93 10.28 -8.97
C ASN A 135 15.97 11.47 -8.85
N ARG A 136 15.94 12.34 -9.88
CA ARG A 136 15.09 13.53 -9.92
C ARG A 136 13.57 13.23 -9.87
N TRP A 137 13.17 11.99 -10.17
CA TRP A 137 11.77 11.58 -10.20
C TRP A 137 11.30 10.97 -8.88
N LEU A 138 12.22 10.71 -7.94
CA LEU A 138 11.95 9.99 -6.71
C LEU A 138 10.89 10.69 -5.85
N GLN A 139 10.99 12.00 -5.64
CA GLN A 139 10.03 12.75 -4.82
C GLN A 139 8.62 12.70 -5.42
N SER A 140 8.49 12.90 -6.74
CA SER A 140 7.19 12.86 -7.42
C SER A 140 6.61 11.44 -7.43
N TRP A 141 7.46 10.42 -7.57
CA TRP A 141 7.05 9.02 -7.49
C TRP A 141 6.55 8.69 -6.07
N LEU A 142 7.31 9.04 -5.03
CA LEU A 142 6.91 8.84 -3.63
C LEU A 142 5.57 9.49 -3.33
N ARG A 143 5.37 10.74 -3.75
CA ARG A 143 4.10 11.46 -3.57
C ARG A 143 2.94 10.68 -4.16
N ARG A 144 3.04 10.27 -5.42
CA ARG A 144 1.99 9.52 -6.10
C ARG A 144 1.69 8.18 -5.43
N GLU A 145 2.73 7.42 -5.06
CA GLU A 145 2.54 6.12 -4.41
C GLU A 145 1.86 6.26 -3.04
N ILE A 146 2.32 7.21 -2.24
CA ILE A 146 1.79 7.45 -0.90
C ILE A 146 0.35 7.98 -1.00
N GLN A 147 0.06 8.90 -1.92
CA GLN A 147 -1.30 9.35 -2.20
C GLN A 147 -2.21 8.20 -2.63
N ALA A 148 -1.74 7.31 -3.51
CA ALA A 148 -2.49 6.14 -3.91
C ALA A 148 -2.77 5.18 -2.74
N LEU A 149 -1.78 4.95 -1.88
CA LEU A 149 -1.90 4.02 -0.75
C LEU A 149 -2.75 4.57 0.39
N LEU A 150 -2.61 5.85 0.72
CA LEU A 150 -3.34 6.50 1.82
C LEU A 150 -4.68 7.07 1.36
N GLN A 151 -4.83 7.34 0.05
CA GLN A 151 -5.97 8.05 -0.54
C GLN A 151 -6.17 9.45 0.08
N GLU A 152 -5.05 10.10 0.40
CA GLU A 152 -4.98 11.44 0.96
C GLU A 152 -4.29 12.39 -0.02
N GLU A 153 -4.78 13.63 -0.10
CA GLU A 153 -4.19 14.67 -0.95
C GLU A 153 -2.87 15.19 -0.37
N ASP A 154 -2.89 15.54 0.92
CA ASP A 154 -1.74 16.08 1.63
C ASP A 154 -0.92 14.97 2.28
N VAL A 155 0.12 14.57 1.59
CA VAL A 155 1.09 13.56 2.06
C VAL A 155 2.52 14.13 2.17
N ASP A 156 2.66 15.45 2.09
CA ASP A 156 3.96 16.12 1.97
C ASP A 156 4.91 15.81 3.12
N ILE A 157 4.42 15.81 4.33
CA ILE A 157 5.21 15.50 5.52
C ILE A 157 5.76 14.07 5.43
N ILE A 158 4.92 13.11 5.01
CA ILE A 158 5.32 11.70 4.88
C ILE A 158 6.35 11.54 3.76
N VAL A 159 6.10 12.20 2.62
CA VAL A 159 7.04 12.18 1.47
C VAL A 159 8.41 12.73 1.88
N HIS A 160 8.45 13.90 2.52
CA HIS A 160 9.71 14.50 2.95
C HIS A 160 10.44 13.69 4.02
N HIS A 161 9.69 13.06 4.93
CA HIS A 161 10.26 12.16 5.93
C HIS A 161 10.94 10.96 5.28
N ILE A 162 10.23 10.24 4.40
CA ILE A 162 10.76 9.06 3.73
C ILE A 162 11.92 9.43 2.79
N LEU A 163 11.78 10.53 2.02
CA LEU A 163 12.83 11.02 1.14
C LEU A 163 14.11 11.36 1.92
N GLY A 164 13.99 12.07 3.06
CA GLY A 164 15.12 12.39 3.92
C GLY A 164 15.83 11.15 4.49
N VAL A 165 15.08 10.10 4.81
CA VAL A 165 15.67 8.80 5.23
C VAL A 165 16.40 8.13 4.07
N ILE A 166 15.82 8.13 2.86
CA ILE A 166 16.47 7.59 1.66
C ILE A 166 17.77 8.35 1.38
N ASP A 167 17.73 9.67 1.27
CA ASP A 167 18.89 10.50 0.98
C ASP A 167 19.98 10.33 2.03
N SER A 168 19.66 10.39 3.31
CA SER A 168 20.64 10.18 4.37
C SER A 168 21.20 8.76 4.38
N SER A 169 20.41 7.75 4.03
CA SER A 169 20.89 6.37 3.97
C SER A 169 21.77 6.10 2.77
N LEU A 170 21.54 6.77 1.65
CA LEU A 170 22.34 6.63 0.44
C LEU A 170 23.65 7.43 0.50
N THR A 171 23.62 8.67 1.04
CA THR A 171 24.76 9.59 1.06
C THR A 171 25.69 9.42 2.26
N ARG A 172 25.17 9.04 3.42
CA ARG A 172 25.89 9.05 4.73
C ARG A 172 27.12 8.16 4.81
N ASN A 173 27.43 7.40 3.78
CA ASN A 173 28.41 6.32 3.84
C ASN A 173 29.57 6.39 2.86
N GLU A 174 29.77 7.50 2.14
CA GLU A 174 30.92 7.60 1.24
C GLU A 174 32.28 7.46 1.97
N GLN A 175 32.37 7.92 3.22
CA GLN A 175 33.63 7.91 3.97
C GLN A 175 33.89 6.64 4.77
N LYS A 176 32.87 5.80 5.06
CA LYS A 176 33.02 4.58 5.88
C LYS A 176 32.83 3.26 5.12
N TYR A 177 32.36 3.28 3.87
CA TYR A 177 31.86 2.09 3.20
C TYR A 177 32.61 1.62 1.94
N HIS A 178 33.81 2.06 1.73
CA HIS A 178 34.69 1.34 0.76
C HIS A 178 34.93 -0.15 1.11
N GLN A 179 34.36 -0.63 2.23
CA GLN A 179 34.51 -2.01 2.72
C GLN A 179 33.23 -2.81 2.92
N LYS A 180 32.02 -2.25 2.78
CA LYS A 180 30.78 -3.04 2.94
C LYS A 180 30.32 -3.66 1.62
N VAL A 181 29.92 -4.93 1.71
CA VAL A 181 29.34 -5.69 0.58
C VAL A 181 28.04 -5.01 0.12
N PRO A 182 27.79 -4.86 -1.18
CA PRO A 182 26.57 -4.21 -1.70
C PRO A 182 25.26 -4.79 -1.18
N GLU A 183 25.20 -6.07 -0.90
CA GLU A 183 24.04 -6.76 -0.33
C GLU A 183 23.68 -6.24 1.07
N THR A 184 24.70 -5.99 1.91
CA THR A 184 24.47 -5.42 3.26
C THR A 184 23.91 -4.00 3.17
N LYS A 185 24.39 -3.21 2.20
CA LYS A 185 23.87 -1.85 1.96
C LYS A 185 22.42 -1.86 1.53
N GLN A 186 22.04 -2.77 0.65
CA GLN A 186 20.67 -2.97 0.20
C GLN A 186 19.71 -3.24 1.37
N GLU A 187 20.09 -4.21 2.22
CA GLU A 187 19.25 -4.58 3.38
C GLU A 187 19.18 -3.45 4.43
N ASP A 188 20.30 -2.74 4.69
CA ASP A 188 20.31 -1.59 5.59
C ASP A 188 19.35 -0.48 5.11
N VAL A 189 19.38 -0.14 3.81
CA VAL A 189 18.48 0.87 3.23
C VAL A 189 17.04 0.41 3.30
N LYS A 190 16.73 -0.84 2.94
CA LYS A 190 15.38 -1.40 3.04
C LYS A 190 14.85 -1.33 4.46
N ALA A 191 15.64 -1.72 5.45
CA ALA A 191 15.24 -1.68 6.86
C ALA A 191 14.95 -0.25 7.33
N LEU A 192 15.79 0.73 6.96
CA LEU A 192 15.60 2.12 7.34
C LEU A 192 14.33 2.70 6.71
N VAL A 193 14.10 2.45 5.42
CA VAL A 193 12.89 2.91 4.72
C VAL A 193 11.65 2.21 5.26
N SER A 194 11.73 0.90 5.54
CA SER A 194 10.63 0.15 6.15
C SER A 194 10.23 0.75 7.50
N ASN A 195 11.22 1.02 8.37
CA ASN A 195 10.96 1.64 9.67
C ASN A 195 10.34 3.05 9.54
N ALA A 196 10.77 3.82 8.56
CA ALA A 196 10.24 5.17 8.32
C ALA A 196 8.80 5.15 7.75
N ALA A 197 8.49 4.19 6.88
CA ALA A 197 7.19 4.10 6.21
C ALA A 197 6.13 3.36 7.03
N ASN A 198 6.53 2.41 7.89
CA ASN A 198 5.62 1.53 8.64
C ASN A 198 4.56 2.27 9.49
N PRO A 199 4.86 3.38 10.18
CA PRO A 199 3.86 4.12 10.96
C PRO A 199 2.69 4.63 10.10
N PHE A 200 2.91 4.84 8.80
CA PHE A 200 1.92 5.38 7.87
C PHE A 200 1.27 4.30 7.00
N LEU A 201 2.05 3.34 6.52
CA LEU A 201 1.60 2.36 5.52
C LEU A 201 1.22 1.00 6.12
N GLY A 202 1.62 0.73 7.37
CA GLY A 202 1.28 -0.51 8.07
C GLY A 202 1.68 -1.76 7.26
N ALA A 203 0.76 -2.68 7.08
CA ALA A 203 1.00 -3.95 6.38
C ALA A 203 1.42 -3.79 4.90
N ARG A 204 1.26 -2.61 4.30
CA ARG A 204 1.68 -2.35 2.91
C ARG A 204 3.14 -1.93 2.78
N THR A 205 3.83 -1.74 3.90
CA THR A 205 5.21 -1.23 3.95
C THR A 205 6.17 -2.10 3.16
N ASP A 206 6.15 -3.41 3.35
CA ASP A 206 7.07 -4.33 2.66
C ASP A 206 6.89 -4.28 1.15
N ARG A 207 5.63 -4.23 0.70
CA ARG A 207 5.33 -4.08 -0.72
C ARG A 207 5.80 -2.72 -1.24
N PHE A 208 5.58 -1.64 -0.51
CA PHE A 208 6.04 -0.30 -0.86
C PHE A 208 7.57 -0.24 -0.99
N VAL A 209 8.31 -0.78 -0.04
CA VAL A 209 9.79 -0.83 -0.08
C VAL A 209 10.27 -1.59 -1.32
N LYS A 210 9.60 -2.68 -1.67
CA LYS A 210 9.92 -3.45 -2.87
C LYS A 210 9.64 -2.67 -4.15
N GLU A 211 8.50 -2.00 -4.25
CA GLU A 211 8.16 -1.14 -5.40
C GLU A 211 9.15 0.03 -5.54
N LEU A 212 9.54 0.66 -4.43
CA LEU A 212 10.58 1.69 -4.40
C LEU A 212 11.91 1.17 -4.96
N GLU A 213 12.34 0.00 -4.54
CA GLU A 213 13.56 -0.62 -5.04
C GLU A 213 13.51 -0.85 -6.56
N LEU A 214 12.40 -1.37 -7.07
CA LEU A 214 12.19 -1.59 -8.50
C LEU A 214 12.19 -0.28 -9.28
N PHE A 215 11.54 0.76 -8.76
CA PHE A 215 11.56 2.08 -9.39
C PHE A 215 12.97 2.66 -9.47
N LEU A 216 13.72 2.63 -8.36
CA LEU A 216 15.11 3.09 -8.33
C LEU A 216 16.01 2.27 -9.28
N ALA A 217 15.83 0.96 -9.31
CA ALA A 217 16.62 0.07 -10.18
C ALA A 217 16.32 0.26 -11.68
N SER A 218 15.10 0.72 -12.00
CA SER A 218 14.70 0.96 -13.39
C SER A 218 15.49 2.11 -14.03
N GLY A 219 15.82 3.16 -13.27
CA GLY A 219 16.42 4.39 -13.77
C GLY A 219 15.52 5.18 -14.74
N LEU A 220 14.24 4.84 -14.81
CA LEU A 220 13.27 5.44 -15.73
C LEU A 220 12.55 6.63 -15.08
N ASN A 221 11.93 7.47 -15.91
CA ASN A 221 10.92 8.41 -15.44
C ASN A 221 9.61 7.66 -15.09
N ILE A 222 8.66 8.36 -14.49
CA ILE A 222 7.43 7.78 -13.97
C ILE A 222 6.59 7.14 -15.10
N GLU A 223 6.46 7.82 -16.24
CA GLU A 223 5.65 7.36 -17.36
C GLU A 223 6.26 6.11 -18.03
N ALA A 224 7.58 6.10 -18.22
CA ALA A 224 8.27 4.96 -18.79
C ALA A 224 8.27 3.74 -17.85
N TYR A 225 8.36 4.00 -16.52
CA TYR A 225 8.23 2.95 -15.51
C TYR A 225 6.84 2.31 -15.55
N ASP A 226 5.80 3.14 -15.58
CA ASP A 226 4.42 2.65 -15.66
C ASP A 226 4.16 1.88 -16.95
N ALA A 227 4.68 2.36 -18.09
CA ALA A 227 4.54 1.66 -19.37
C ALA A 227 5.20 0.28 -19.36
N ALA A 228 6.43 0.17 -18.83
CA ALA A 228 7.12 -1.12 -18.71
C ALA A 228 6.37 -2.07 -17.75
N TYR A 229 5.81 -1.52 -16.69
CA TYR A 229 5.04 -2.27 -15.70
C TYR A 229 3.74 -2.80 -16.31
N MET A 230 2.97 -1.95 -17.02
CA MET A 230 1.73 -2.33 -17.71
C MET A 230 1.97 -3.38 -18.80
N GLN A 231 3.03 -3.22 -19.58
CA GLN A 231 3.41 -4.19 -20.61
C GLN A 231 3.65 -5.58 -20.02
N ARG A 232 4.34 -5.65 -18.88
CA ARG A 232 4.64 -6.92 -18.21
C ARG A 232 3.40 -7.60 -17.63
N LEU A 233 2.47 -6.82 -17.09
CA LEU A 233 1.20 -7.32 -16.58
C LEU A 233 0.21 -7.71 -17.69
N GLY A 234 0.53 -7.44 -18.95
CA GLY A 234 -0.39 -7.63 -20.07
C GLY A 234 -1.56 -6.65 -20.05
N TRP A 235 -1.44 -5.55 -19.31
CA TRP A 235 -2.45 -4.50 -19.29
C TRP A 235 -2.26 -3.57 -20.47
N ILE A 236 -3.29 -3.46 -21.30
CA ILE A 236 -3.24 -2.59 -22.50
C ILE A 236 -3.31 -1.14 -22.02
N SER A 237 -2.32 -0.32 -22.41
CA SER A 237 -2.38 1.11 -22.20
C SER A 237 -3.59 1.68 -22.96
N PRO A 238 -4.53 2.40 -22.30
CA PRO A 238 -5.65 3.00 -23.01
C PRO A 238 -5.15 4.20 -23.81
N GLY A 239 -4.87 3.99 -25.08
CA GLY A 239 -4.34 4.99 -26.01
C GLY A 239 -3.77 4.39 -27.29
N VAL A 240 -3.54 3.08 -27.32
CA VAL A 240 -3.12 2.36 -28.53
C VAL A 240 -4.27 1.44 -28.95
N SER A 241 -5.24 2.01 -29.66
CA SER A 241 -6.25 1.25 -30.39
C SER A 241 -5.58 0.61 -31.62
N SER A 242 -5.07 -0.59 -31.47
CA SER A 242 -4.86 -1.46 -32.61
C SER A 242 -6.00 -2.50 -32.63
N GLU A 243 -6.80 -2.48 -33.67
CA GLU A 243 -8.00 -3.30 -33.88
C GLU A 243 -7.75 -4.81 -34.04
N ALA A 244 -6.58 -5.32 -33.64
CA ALA A 244 -6.16 -6.68 -33.97
C ALA A 244 -6.13 -7.68 -32.78
N SER A 245 -6.72 -7.39 -31.62
CA SER A 245 -6.55 -8.27 -30.44
C SER A 245 -7.84 -8.57 -29.67
N LYS A 246 -8.99 -8.69 -30.36
CA LYS A 246 -10.25 -9.01 -29.67
C LYS A 246 -10.48 -10.51 -29.36
N GLU A 247 -9.64 -11.41 -29.83
CA GLU A 247 -9.91 -12.85 -29.70
C GLU A 247 -9.03 -13.64 -28.72
N ALA A 248 -8.03 -13.03 -28.08
CA ALA A 248 -7.07 -13.75 -27.23
C ALA A 248 -7.17 -13.48 -25.73
N LEU A 249 -8.20 -12.77 -25.25
CA LEU A 249 -8.25 -12.24 -23.86
C LEU A 249 -9.09 -13.05 -22.88
N ASN A 250 -9.49 -14.28 -23.23
CA ASN A 250 -10.49 -15.00 -22.40
C ASN A 250 -9.95 -16.08 -21.45
N GLU A 251 -8.64 -16.24 -21.23
CA GLU A 251 -8.17 -17.39 -20.43
C GLU A 251 -7.15 -17.15 -19.32
N ARG A 252 -6.73 -15.92 -18.99
CA ARG A 252 -5.79 -15.70 -17.86
C ARG A 252 -5.99 -14.42 -17.06
N THR A 253 -7.18 -14.14 -16.65
CA THR A 253 -7.39 -13.16 -15.59
C THR A 253 -7.58 -13.89 -14.27
N THR A 254 -6.54 -13.91 -13.44
CA THR A 254 -6.72 -14.20 -12.02
C THR A 254 -7.52 -13.05 -11.44
N VAL A 255 -8.82 -13.23 -11.37
CA VAL A 255 -9.77 -12.21 -10.90
C VAL A 255 -9.54 -11.99 -9.42
N ILE A 256 -8.91 -10.89 -9.07
CA ILE A 256 -8.86 -10.43 -7.68
C ILE A 256 -10.23 -9.77 -7.40
N PRO A 257 -11.03 -10.27 -6.44
CA PRO A 257 -12.41 -9.81 -6.22
C PRO A 257 -12.58 -8.32 -5.96
N TYR A 258 -11.51 -7.60 -5.65
CA TYR A 258 -11.50 -6.17 -5.37
C TYR A 258 -11.37 -5.25 -6.59
N LEU A 259 -11.02 -5.79 -7.77
CA LEU A 259 -10.85 -4.99 -8.98
C LEU A 259 -12.15 -4.44 -9.57
N TYR A 260 -13.28 -5.09 -9.30
CA TYR A 260 -14.61 -4.61 -9.72
C TYR A 260 -15.06 -3.32 -9.03
N ILE A 261 -14.31 -2.83 -8.05
CA ILE A 261 -14.65 -1.59 -7.33
C ILE A 261 -14.46 -0.34 -8.21
N PHE A 262 -13.71 -0.43 -9.30
CA PHE A 262 -13.30 0.74 -10.09
C PHE A 262 -13.86 0.80 -11.52
N ASP A 263 -14.62 -0.22 -11.97
CA ASP A 263 -15.03 -0.34 -13.38
C ASP A 263 -16.45 0.15 -13.71
N ASP A 264 -17.18 0.75 -12.75
CA ASP A 264 -18.60 1.11 -12.94
C ASP A 264 -18.84 2.61 -13.20
N ASP A 265 -17.96 3.26 -13.98
CA ASP A 265 -18.20 4.58 -14.57
C ASP A 265 -18.62 4.43 -16.04
N SER A 266 -19.68 3.66 -16.32
CA SER A 266 -20.40 3.77 -17.58
C SER A 266 -21.44 4.87 -17.44
N ASP A 267 -21.02 6.11 -17.69
CA ASP A 267 -21.93 7.20 -18.05
C ASP A 267 -22.68 6.81 -19.34
N GLY A 268 -23.90 6.36 -19.17
CA GLY A 268 -24.86 6.29 -20.26
C GLY A 268 -25.39 7.70 -20.54
N PRO A 269 -25.48 8.13 -21.79
CA PRO A 269 -26.08 9.41 -22.12
C PRO A 269 -27.61 9.33 -22.01
N ASP A 270 -28.20 10.30 -21.32
CA ASP A 270 -29.57 10.79 -21.56
C ASP A 270 -29.52 12.17 -22.23
#